data_58db97d0e021323c602c026c52758a05
#
_entry.id   58db97d0e021323c602c026c52758a05
#
_cell.length_a   1.000
_cell.length_b   1.000
_cell.length_c   1.000
_cell.angle_alpha   90.00
_cell.angle_beta   90.00
_cell.angle_gamma   90.00
#
_symmetry.space_group_name_H-M   'P 1'
#
loop_
_entity.id
_entity.type
_entity.pdbx_description
1 polymer ?
#
loop_
_entity_poly.entity_id
_entity_poly.type
_entity_poly.pdbx_seq_one_letter_code
_entity_poly.pdbx_strand_id
1 'polypeptide(L)'
;MHKPLIISVVGAGGKTTHIHRLAEKYLKQGKKVLVITTTHMYLEKDTILELENDMETSVGRMKDALAQGFCMAGSPCEEERKMGPLSDHVTEQILPAADVVLVEADGAKPVSYTHLRAHET
;
A
#
# COMPACT_ATOMS: atom_id res chain seq x y z
N MET A 1 -20.53 3.36 -3.30
CA MET A 1 -19.19 2.89 -3.68
C MET A 1 -18.19 3.26 -2.59
N HIS A 2 -17.48 2.28 -2.08
CA HIS A 2 -16.49 2.51 -1.02
C HIS A 2 -15.22 3.16 -1.56
N LYS A 3 -14.81 4.27 -0.97
CA LYS A 3 -13.57 4.95 -1.32
C LYS A 3 -12.67 5.00 -0.09
N PRO A 4 -11.47 4.44 -0.15
CA PRO A 4 -10.57 4.50 0.97
C PRO A 4 -10.00 5.91 1.19
N LEU A 5 -9.58 6.17 2.42
CA LEU A 5 -8.77 7.34 2.73
C LEU A 5 -7.34 7.03 2.29
N ILE A 6 -6.77 7.84 1.42
CA ILE A 6 -5.39 7.65 0.96
C ILE A 6 -4.50 8.71 1.60
N ILE A 7 -3.47 8.26 2.30
CA ILE A 7 -2.52 9.13 2.97
C ILE A 7 -1.14 8.87 2.37
N SER A 8 -0.56 9.89 1.75
CA SER A 8 0.79 9.81 1.21
C SER A 8 1.78 10.26 2.28
N VAL A 9 2.77 9.43 2.56
CA VAL A 9 3.82 9.75 3.51
C VAL A 9 5.07 10.13 2.70
N VAL A 10 5.43 11.39 2.79
CA VAL A 10 6.54 11.97 2.02
C VAL A 10 7.62 12.50 2.96
N GLY A 11 8.76 12.84 2.40
CA GLY A 11 9.85 13.43 3.16
C GLY A 11 11.10 12.56 3.17
N ALA A 12 12.18 13.09 3.74
CA ALA A 12 13.47 12.42 3.82
C ALA A 12 13.63 11.74 5.17
N GLY A 13 13.75 10.43 5.18
CA GLY A 13 13.96 9.65 6.40
C GLY A 13 12.72 9.48 7.26
N GLY A 14 12.68 8.42 8.04
CA GLY A 14 11.60 8.19 9.01
C GLY A 14 10.25 7.82 8.41
N LYS A 15 10.12 7.68 7.10
CA LYS A 15 8.83 7.38 6.47
C LYS A 15 8.26 6.04 6.93
N THR A 16 9.10 5.02 7.00
CA THR A 16 8.65 3.69 7.42
C THR A 16 8.09 3.72 8.84
N THR A 17 8.79 4.41 9.76
CA THR A 17 8.32 4.56 11.13
C THR A 17 6.98 5.29 11.19
N HIS A 18 6.85 6.35 10.41
CA HIS A 18 5.60 7.12 10.34
C HIS A 18 4.44 6.27 9.80
N ILE A 19 4.72 5.49 8.76
CA ILE A 19 3.73 4.57 8.19
C ILE A 19 3.26 3.56 9.23
N HIS A 20 4.19 2.97 9.98
CA HIS A 20 3.83 2.02 11.03
C HIS A 20 2.96 2.65 12.13
N ARG A 21 3.25 3.87 12.51
CA ARG A 21 2.44 4.58 13.50
C ARG A 21 1.03 4.85 13.00
N LEU A 22 0.91 5.27 11.74
CA LEU A 22 -0.40 5.51 11.14
C LEU A 22 -1.16 4.21 10.98
N ALA A 23 -0.50 3.14 10.55
CA ALA A 23 -1.13 1.83 10.41
C ALA A 23 -1.69 1.37 11.76
N GLU A 24 -0.88 1.45 12.82
CA GLU A 24 -1.31 1.07 14.16
C GLU A 24 -2.52 1.88 14.62
N LYS A 25 -2.49 3.19 14.39
CA LYS A 25 -3.60 4.08 14.73
C LYS A 25 -4.92 3.62 14.10
N TYR A 26 -4.90 3.37 12.79
CA TYR A 26 -6.12 2.99 12.08
C TYR A 26 -6.54 1.56 12.36
N LEU A 27 -5.58 0.65 12.56
CA LEU A 27 -5.91 -0.72 12.96
C LEU A 27 -6.64 -0.75 14.30
N LYS A 28 -6.24 0.10 15.24
CA LYS A 28 -6.92 0.21 16.53
C LYS A 28 -8.35 0.72 16.40
N GLN A 29 -8.64 1.42 15.32
CA GLN A 29 -9.99 1.90 15.02
C GLN A 29 -10.83 0.86 14.27
N GLY A 30 -10.29 -0.33 14.05
CA GLY A 30 -10.99 -1.37 13.31
C GLY A 30 -10.98 -1.17 11.80
N LYS A 31 -10.09 -0.32 11.29
CA LYS A 31 -10.00 -0.05 9.86
C LYS A 31 -9.12 -1.07 9.16
N LYS A 32 -9.41 -1.33 7.89
CA LYS A 32 -8.59 -2.19 7.05
C LYS A 32 -7.53 -1.33 6.38
N VAL A 33 -6.26 -1.63 6.64
CA VAL A 33 -5.12 -0.80 6.24
C VAL A 33 -4.30 -1.48 5.17
N LEU A 34 -4.09 -0.79 4.06
CA LEU A 34 -3.20 -1.22 2.98
C LEU A 34 -1.98 -0.31 2.97
N VAL A 35 -0.79 -0.91 2.91
CA VAL A 35 0.47 -0.16 2.76
C VAL A 35 1.07 -0.50 1.40
N ILE A 36 1.33 0.52 0.60
CA ILE A 36 1.94 0.40 -0.72
C ILE A 36 2.99 1.49 -0.89
N THR A 37 3.74 1.44 -1.99
CA THR A 37 4.75 2.45 -2.30
C THR A 37 4.62 2.89 -3.75
N THR A 38 5.05 4.12 -4.04
CA THR A 38 5.21 4.60 -5.41
C THR A 38 6.68 4.57 -5.85
N THR A 39 7.57 4.20 -4.94
CA THR A 39 9.01 4.09 -5.21
C THR A 39 9.50 2.70 -4.84
N HIS A 40 10.34 2.60 -3.84
CA HIS A 40 10.85 1.33 -3.33
C HIS A 40 10.79 1.36 -1.81
N MET A 41 10.47 0.23 -1.24
CA MET A 41 10.30 0.08 0.19
C MET A 41 10.90 -1.24 0.63
N TYR A 42 11.47 -1.30 1.83
CA TYR A 42 11.99 -2.56 2.35
C TYR A 42 10.86 -3.56 2.57
N LEU A 43 11.14 -4.81 2.22
CA LEU A 43 10.22 -5.91 2.51
C LEU A 43 10.15 -6.13 4.01
N GLU A 44 8.95 -6.39 4.48
CA GLU A 44 8.71 -6.76 5.87
C GLU A 44 8.03 -8.11 5.93
N LYS A 45 7.96 -8.67 7.11
CA LYS A 45 7.26 -9.93 7.32
C LYS A 45 5.83 -9.82 6.80
N ASP A 46 5.38 -10.83 6.12
CA ASP A 46 4.02 -10.92 5.58
C ASP A 46 3.71 -9.97 4.43
N THR A 47 4.74 -9.33 3.84
CA THR A 47 4.55 -8.56 2.61
C THR A 47 4.11 -9.49 1.48
N ILE A 48 3.08 -9.08 0.75
CA ILE A 48 2.59 -9.82 -0.40
C ILE A 48 3.10 -9.16 -1.67
N LEU A 49 3.82 -9.93 -2.50
CA LEU A 49 4.30 -9.44 -3.78
C LEU A 49 3.39 -9.92 -4.89
N GLU A 50 3.07 -9.03 -5.82
CA GLU A 50 2.26 -9.42 -6.97
C GLU A 50 3.06 -10.36 -7.87
N LEU A 51 2.37 -11.36 -8.41
CA LEU A 51 2.94 -12.32 -9.34
C LEU A 51 2.59 -11.86 -10.76
N GLU A 52 3.61 -11.57 -11.54
CA GLU A 52 3.43 -11.04 -12.89
C GLU A 52 2.56 -11.95 -13.76
N ASN A 53 2.72 -13.26 -13.60
CA ASN A 53 1.99 -14.23 -14.39
C ASN A 53 0.67 -14.67 -13.78
N ASP A 54 0.30 -14.15 -12.62
CA ASP A 54 -0.92 -14.54 -11.93
C ASP A 54 -1.43 -13.42 -11.04
N MET A 55 -1.92 -12.36 -11.69
CA MET A 55 -2.43 -11.19 -10.99
C MET A 55 -3.70 -11.51 -10.20
N GLU A 56 -4.51 -12.44 -10.71
CA GLU A 56 -5.75 -12.81 -10.05
C GLU A 56 -5.50 -13.42 -8.67
N THR A 57 -4.54 -14.35 -8.57
CA THR A 57 -4.15 -14.93 -7.29
C THR A 57 -3.55 -13.88 -6.38
N SER A 58 -2.72 -12.98 -6.94
CA SER A 58 -2.11 -11.90 -6.17
C SER A 58 -3.18 -11.00 -5.55
N VAL A 59 -4.15 -10.58 -6.32
CA VAL A 59 -5.27 -9.76 -5.84
C VAL A 59 -6.05 -10.50 -4.75
N GLY A 60 -6.34 -11.78 -4.97
CA GLY A 60 -7.05 -12.59 -3.98
C GLY A 60 -6.33 -12.66 -2.63
N ARG A 61 -5.01 -12.89 -2.67
CA ARG A 61 -4.19 -12.93 -1.45
C ARG A 61 -4.19 -11.60 -0.72
N MET A 62 -4.09 -10.51 -1.46
CA MET A 62 -4.08 -9.17 -0.88
C MET A 62 -5.44 -8.83 -0.26
N LYS A 63 -6.53 -9.18 -0.94
CA LYS A 63 -7.87 -8.97 -0.40
C LYS A 63 -8.12 -9.81 0.86
N ASP A 64 -7.62 -11.05 0.87
CA ASP A 64 -7.73 -11.90 2.06
C ASP A 64 -6.98 -11.29 3.25
N ALA A 65 -5.79 -10.75 3.00
CA ALA A 65 -5.02 -10.08 4.06
C ALA A 65 -5.76 -8.84 4.56
N LEU A 66 -6.33 -8.05 3.66
CA LEU A 66 -7.12 -6.87 4.05
C LEU A 66 -8.37 -7.25 4.85
N ALA A 67 -9.00 -8.36 4.52
CA ALA A 67 -10.16 -8.84 5.28
C ALA A 67 -9.78 -9.14 6.73
N GLN A 68 -8.51 -9.46 6.98
CA GLN A 68 -7.97 -9.69 8.33
C GLN A 68 -7.50 -8.39 9.01
N GLY A 69 -7.46 -7.29 8.28
CA GLY A 69 -7.15 -5.98 8.82
C GLY A 69 -5.98 -5.27 8.18
N PHE A 70 -4.96 -5.99 7.72
CA PHE A 70 -3.73 -5.35 7.24
C PHE A 70 -3.14 -6.08 6.04
N CYS A 71 -2.67 -5.30 5.07
CA CYS A 71 -1.92 -5.82 3.92
C CYS A 71 -0.82 -4.83 3.56
N MET A 72 0.40 -5.33 3.43
CA MET A 72 1.50 -4.59 2.82
C MET A 72 1.80 -5.28 1.50
N ALA A 73 1.74 -4.55 0.39
CA ALA A 73 1.81 -5.16 -0.93
C ALA A 73 2.67 -4.33 -1.88
N GLY A 74 3.35 -5.03 -2.77
CA GLY A 74 4.18 -4.40 -3.80
C GLY A 74 4.51 -5.37 -4.91
N SER A 75 5.43 -4.98 -5.78
CA SER A 75 5.92 -5.84 -6.84
C SER A 75 7.37 -6.21 -6.60
N PRO A 76 7.84 -7.34 -7.15
CA PRO A 76 9.26 -7.67 -7.11
C PRO A 76 10.07 -6.60 -7.84
N CYS A 77 11.26 -6.32 -7.35
CA CYS A 77 12.18 -5.41 -8.01
C CYS A 77 13.58 -6.00 -8.00
N GLU A 78 14.55 -5.31 -8.62
CA GLU A 78 15.91 -5.81 -8.71
C GLU A 78 16.60 -5.97 -7.35
N GLU A 79 16.23 -5.16 -6.39
CA GLU A 79 16.78 -5.27 -5.05
C GLU A 79 16.00 -6.32 -4.25
N GLU A 80 16.70 -7.37 -3.80
CA GLU A 80 16.06 -8.51 -3.13
C GLU A 80 15.32 -8.16 -1.84
N ARG A 81 15.76 -7.13 -1.15
CA ARG A 81 15.18 -6.76 0.15
C ARG A 81 14.12 -5.69 0.04
N LYS A 82 13.77 -5.30 -1.17
CA LYS A 82 12.83 -4.22 -1.40
C LYS A 82 11.70 -4.67 -2.31
N MET A 83 10.62 -3.92 -2.26
CA MET A 83 9.52 -4.07 -3.20
C MET A 83 9.37 -2.76 -3.97
N GLY A 84 8.86 -2.87 -5.18
CA GLY A 84 8.50 -1.73 -6.00
C GLY A 84 7.00 -1.48 -5.96
N PRO A 85 6.54 -0.48 -6.73
CA PRO A 85 5.13 -0.17 -6.80
C PRO A 85 4.31 -1.30 -7.43
N LEU A 86 3.09 -1.46 -6.96
CA LEU A 86 2.15 -2.37 -7.58
C LEU A 86 1.80 -1.89 -8.99
N SER A 87 1.44 -2.82 -9.87
CA SER A 87 0.88 -2.46 -11.16
C SER A 87 -0.45 -1.71 -10.96
N ASP A 88 -0.80 -0.86 -11.90
CA ASP A 88 -2.05 -0.11 -11.83
C ASP A 88 -3.25 -1.03 -11.76
N HIS A 89 -3.23 -2.12 -12.52
CA HIS A 89 -4.32 -3.08 -12.55
C HIS A 89 -4.58 -3.68 -11.16
N VAL A 90 -3.51 -4.16 -10.49
CA VAL A 90 -3.64 -4.75 -9.15
C VAL A 90 -4.09 -3.69 -8.15
N THR A 91 -3.50 -2.49 -8.23
CA THR A 91 -3.86 -1.40 -7.33
C THR A 91 -5.36 -1.09 -7.42
N GLU A 92 -5.88 -0.95 -8.61
CA GLU A 92 -7.30 -0.66 -8.80
C GLU A 92 -8.21 -1.74 -8.23
N GLN A 93 -7.76 -2.99 -8.29
CA GLN A 93 -8.55 -4.11 -7.78
C GLN A 93 -8.58 -4.17 -6.25
N ILE A 94 -7.50 -3.79 -5.58
CA ILE A 94 -7.41 -3.93 -4.11
C ILE A 94 -7.80 -2.67 -3.34
N LEU A 95 -7.71 -1.48 -3.94
CA LEU A 95 -8.05 -0.25 -3.24
C LEU A 95 -9.44 -0.27 -2.63
N PRO A 96 -10.50 -0.74 -3.32
CA PRO A 96 -11.83 -0.75 -2.71
C PRO A 96 -11.98 -1.66 -1.51
N ALA A 97 -11.05 -2.59 -1.30
CA ALA A 97 -11.07 -3.51 -0.17
C ALA A 97 -10.47 -2.90 1.09
N ALA A 98 -9.82 -1.74 0.99
CA ALA A 98 -9.18 -1.06 2.11
C ALA A 98 -10.04 0.10 2.61
N ASP A 99 -9.92 0.40 3.90
CA ASP A 99 -10.50 1.61 4.48
C ASP A 99 -9.49 2.75 4.46
N VAL A 100 -8.21 2.43 4.67
CA VAL A 100 -7.11 3.40 4.66
C VAL A 100 -5.98 2.84 3.83
N VAL A 101 -5.43 3.66 2.95
CA VAL A 101 -4.27 3.30 2.14
C VAL A 101 -3.12 4.23 2.51
N LEU A 102 -2.04 3.67 3.02
CA LEU A 102 -0.84 4.41 3.35
C LEU A 102 0.16 4.22 2.22
N VAL A 103 0.59 5.31 1.62
CA VAL A 103 1.47 5.27 0.45
C VAL A 103 2.81 5.90 0.80
N GLU A 104 3.88 5.10 0.72
CA GLU A 104 5.22 5.66 0.82
C GLU A 104 5.54 6.30 -0.53
N ALA A 105 5.72 7.61 -0.55
CA ALA A 105 5.90 8.36 -1.77
C ALA A 105 7.16 9.22 -1.72
N ASP A 106 7.72 9.48 -2.90
CA ASP A 106 8.76 10.47 -3.05
C ASP A 106 8.10 11.84 -3.06
N GLY A 107 8.56 12.76 -2.23
CA GLY A 107 7.99 14.11 -2.14
C GLY A 107 8.07 14.90 -3.44
N ALA A 108 8.92 14.49 -4.37
CA ALA A 108 9.04 15.13 -5.68
C ALA A 108 7.96 14.69 -6.66
N LYS A 109 7.24 13.60 -6.35
CA LYS A 109 6.22 13.04 -7.25
C LYS A 109 4.91 12.86 -6.50
N PRO A 110 3.87 13.59 -6.87
CA PRO A 110 2.57 13.40 -6.24
C PRO A 110 1.98 12.03 -6.61
N VAL A 111 1.21 11.47 -5.72
CA VAL A 111 0.48 10.24 -5.97
C VAL A 111 -0.66 10.54 -6.92
N SER A 112 -0.73 9.77 -8.02
CA SER A 112 -1.66 10.04 -9.11
C SER A 112 -2.75 8.97 -9.21
N TYR A 113 -3.68 8.97 -8.27
CA TYR A 113 -4.89 8.16 -8.33
C TYR A 113 -6.04 9.11 -8.62
N THR A 114 -6.29 9.38 -9.90
CA THR A 114 -7.19 10.45 -10.33
C THR A 114 -8.62 10.37 -9.82
N HIS A 115 -9.08 9.18 -9.47
CA HIS A 115 -10.43 8.96 -8.97
C HIS A 115 -10.50 8.84 -7.44
N LEU A 116 -9.39 9.07 -6.76
CA LEU A 116 -9.30 8.95 -5.31
C LEU A 116 -8.69 10.21 -4.71
N ARG A 117 -9.01 10.43 -3.44
CA ARG A 117 -8.54 11.60 -2.73
C ARG A 117 -7.33 11.25 -1.87
N ALA A 118 -6.22 11.96 -2.06
CA ALA A 118 -5.01 11.75 -1.31
C ALA A 118 -4.75 12.91 -0.33
N HIS A 119 -4.28 12.57 0.87
CA HIS A 119 -3.81 13.52 1.87
C HIS A 119 -2.34 13.30 2.10
N GLU A 120 -1.55 14.36 2.16
CA GLU A 120 -0.12 14.28 2.42
C GLU A 120 0.19 14.54 3.88
N THR A 121 1.16 13.80 4.41
CA THR A 121 1.65 14.01 5.79
C THR A 121 3.16 14.01 5.86
#